data_afc92f2d974189ce0cfac0fdf862f0bf
#
_entry.id   afc92f2d974189ce0cfac0fdf862f0bf
#
_cell.length_a   1.000
_cell.length_b   1.000
_cell.length_c   1.000
_cell.angle_alpha   90.00
_cell.angle_beta   90.00
_cell.angle_gamma   90.00
#
_symmetry.space_group_name_H-M   'P 1'
#
loop_
_entity.id
_entity.type
_entity.pdbx_description
1 polymer ?
#
loop_
_entity_poly.entity_id
_entity_poly.type
_entity_poly.pdbx_seq_one_letter_code
_entity_poly.pdbx_strand_id
1 'polypeptide(L)'
;MRHTILKKSNIKDFRKDTNKTFFLIFGFCVLQMVMAFIGMFLGWTDHNEFFGAMYLTFCAIAISTIFFINKYYVLDNQIQKEKMTPIKFLKYFSTMITFMILFTIPVIVIDMILKNFGLTLMSVSPANEFSDSVTDFLYVAIIGPICEEIIFRGMLQKRLEKYSPVIAIIISALAFGVYHGNFGQIFPMIGTGLILGYVAHKYGLKWSIVTHVLYNTVIGELFGLLSDVLEKNGDEFVLPLINQTPFAFTIMLFTFIGVFFIAKHIIKGQIPFSDYKVKIGKILKVFTSVGFIVFLLYNSVTAILLIEKVI
;
A
#
# COMPACT_ATOMS: atom_id res chain seq x y z
N MET A 1 -10.95 26.22 18.12
CA MET A 1 -9.56 26.62 17.79
C MET A 1 -8.65 26.24 18.96
N ARG A 2 -8.01 25.09 18.91
CA ARG A 2 -6.87 24.78 19.78
C ARG A 2 -5.70 24.49 18.85
N HIS A 3 -4.86 25.51 18.63
CA HIS A 3 -3.52 25.31 18.11
C HIS A 3 -2.79 24.39 19.10
N THR A 4 -2.75 23.10 18.78
CA THR A 4 -1.85 22.18 19.44
C THR A 4 -0.44 22.68 19.12
N ILE A 5 0.20 23.26 20.12
CA ILE A 5 1.58 23.72 20.04
C ILE A 5 2.41 22.48 19.69
N LEU A 6 2.68 22.28 18.40
CA LEU A 6 3.65 21.30 17.95
C LEU A 6 4.98 21.71 18.59
N LYS A 7 5.35 20.99 19.64
CA LYS A 7 6.63 21.14 20.33
C LYS A 7 7.70 21.35 19.27
N LYS A 8 8.56 22.35 19.44
CA LYS A 8 9.67 22.67 18.52
C LYS A 8 10.57 21.43 18.42
N SER A 9 10.13 20.43 17.64
CA SER A 9 10.78 19.13 17.54
C SER A 9 12.08 19.31 16.80
N ASN A 10 13.17 18.95 17.47
CA ASN A 10 14.51 19.04 16.94
C ASN A 10 14.62 18.15 15.69
N ILE A 11 15.27 18.64 14.65
CA ILE A 11 15.57 17.91 13.41
C ILE A 11 16.32 16.60 13.69
N LYS A 12 17.12 16.57 14.76
CA LYS A 12 17.86 15.40 15.23
C LYS A 12 16.92 14.28 15.68
N ASP A 13 15.83 14.63 16.38
CA ASP A 13 14.81 13.68 16.83
C ASP A 13 14.03 13.11 15.65
N PHE A 14 13.69 13.93 14.65
CA PHE A 14 13.03 13.49 13.44
C PHE A 14 13.86 12.44 12.69
N ARG A 15 15.16 12.67 12.50
CA ARG A 15 16.07 11.72 11.84
C ARG A 15 16.23 10.42 12.63
N LYS A 16 16.31 10.52 13.96
CA LYS A 16 16.39 9.35 14.86
C LYS A 16 15.14 8.49 14.75
N ASP A 17 13.96 9.10 14.79
CA ASP A 17 12.69 8.38 14.67
C ASP A 17 12.52 7.75 13.27
N THR A 18 12.91 8.47 12.23
CA THR A 18 12.92 7.96 10.85
C THR A 18 13.81 6.73 10.74
N ASN A 19 15.08 6.84 11.17
CA ASN A 19 16.02 5.72 11.14
C ASN A 19 15.48 4.50 11.89
N LYS A 20 15.05 4.68 13.15
CA LYS A 20 14.52 3.58 13.95
C LYS A 20 13.37 2.86 13.26
N THR A 21 12.47 3.62 12.66
CA THR A 21 11.29 3.02 12.02
C THR A 21 11.66 2.27 10.74
N PHE A 22 12.52 2.85 9.90
CA PHE A 22 12.94 2.17 8.66
C PHE A 22 13.80 0.94 8.93
N PHE A 23 14.62 0.93 9.97
CA PHE A 23 15.34 -0.29 10.36
C PHE A 23 14.39 -1.40 10.85
N LEU A 24 13.30 -1.04 11.54
CA LEU A 24 12.27 -2.02 11.92
C LEU A 24 11.54 -2.58 10.69
N ILE A 25 11.18 -1.73 9.72
CA ILE A 25 10.56 -2.17 8.46
C ILE A 25 11.53 -3.03 7.65
N PHE A 26 12.78 -2.62 7.53
CA PHE A 26 13.82 -3.41 6.86
C PHE A 26 14.02 -4.78 7.53
N GLY A 27 14.07 -4.83 8.86
CA GLY A 27 14.11 -6.08 9.61
C GLY A 27 12.92 -6.99 9.30
N PHE A 28 11.73 -6.43 9.16
CA PHE A 28 10.55 -7.18 8.73
C PHE A 28 10.71 -7.74 7.31
N CYS A 29 11.20 -6.94 6.34
CA CYS A 29 11.47 -7.40 4.99
C CYS A 29 12.50 -8.54 4.96
N VAL A 30 13.59 -8.43 5.74
CA VAL A 30 14.62 -9.48 5.84
C VAL A 30 14.02 -10.77 6.41
N LEU A 31 13.18 -10.67 7.44
CA LEU A 31 12.50 -11.84 7.99
C LEU A 31 11.57 -12.51 6.98
N GLN A 32 10.82 -11.76 6.18
CA GLN A 32 10.00 -12.29 5.08
C GLN A 32 10.88 -13.05 4.07
N MET A 33 12.01 -12.46 3.67
CA MET A 33 12.95 -13.10 2.76
C MET A 33 13.50 -14.43 3.35
N VAL A 34 13.90 -14.42 4.62
CA VAL A 34 14.39 -15.64 5.30
C VAL A 34 13.31 -16.72 5.33
N MET A 35 12.06 -16.36 5.58
CA MET A 35 10.94 -17.31 5.57
C MET A 35 10.70 -17.89 4.19
N ALA A 36 10.77 -17.05 3.13
CA ALA A 36 10.66 -17.52 1.76
C ALA A 36 11.79 -18.51 1.40
N PHE A 37 13.04 -18.22 1.79
CA PHE A 37 14.17 -19.14 1.59
C PHE A 37 13.99 -20.46 2.34
N ILE A 38 13.51 -20.43 3.57
CA ILE A 38 13.23 -21.65 4.35
C ILE A 38 12.16 -22.48 3.62
N GLY A 39 11.07 -21.85 3.16
CA GLY A 39 10.02 -22.53 2.41
C GLY A 39 10.56 -23.19 1.14
N MET A 40 11.33 -22.46 0.36
CA MET A 40 11.97 -22.99 -0.85
C MET A 40 12.92 -24.16 -0.55
N PHE A 41 13.75 -24.04 0.49
CA PHE A 41 14.68 -25.11 0.90
C PHE A 41 13.97 -26.39 1.38
N LEU A 42 12.80 -26.24 2.01
CA LEU A 42 11.98 -27.36 2.46
C LEU A 42 11.07 -27.94 1.36
N GLY A 43 11.16 -27.41 0.12
CA GLY A 43 10.35 -27.83 -1.02
C GLY A 43 8.87 -27.41 -0.88
N TRP A 44 8.58 -26.42 -0.06
CA TRP A 44 7.24 -25.84 0.06
C TRP A 44 7.05 -24.86 -1.09
N THR A 45 6.19 -25.21 -2.00
CA THR A 45 5.79 -24.32 -3.12
C THR A 45 4.68 -23.39 -2.67
N ASP A 46 4.42 -22.36 -3.45
CA ASP A 46 3.42 -21.33 -3.18
C ASP A 46 1.99 -21.91 -2.99
N HIS A 47 1.71 -23.10 -3.55
CA HIS A 47 0.42 -23.79 -3.41
C HIS A 47 0.34 -24.72 -2.18
N ASN A 48 1.30 -24.68 -1.28
CA ASN A 48 1.30 -25.53 -0.10
C ASN A 48 0.60 -24.84 1.07
N GLU A 49 -0.57 -25.33 1.49
CA GLU A 49 -1.33 -24.78 2.61
C GLU A 49 -0.53 -24.68 3.92
N PHE A 50 0.41 -25.61 4.14
CA PHE A 50 1.28 -25.56 5.31
C PHE A 50 2.23 -24.36 5.27
N PHE A 51 2.78 -24.02 4.09
CA PHE A 51 3.60 -22.83 3.89
C PHE A 51 2.80 -21.56 4.13
N GLY A 52 1.58 -21.48 3.57
CA GLY A 52 0.66 -20.37 3.78
C GLY A 52 0.33 -20.18 5.27
N ALA A 53 -0.01 -21.26 5.99
CA ALA A 53 -0.30 -21.20 7.43
C ALA A 53 0.91 -20.75 8.26
N MET A 54 2.11 -21.23 7.92
CA MET A 54 3.36 -20.81 8.56
C MET A 54 3.64 -19.33 8.32
N TYR A 55 3.44 -18.85 7.09
CA TYR A 55 3.63 -17.44 6.71
C TYR A 55 2.65 -16.53 7.44
N LEU A 56 1.38 -16.94 7.57
CA LEU A 56 0.36 -16.25 8.37
C LEU A 56 0.75 -16.15 9.83
N THR A 57 1.25 -17.26 10.41
CA THR A 57 1.71 -17.30 11.80
C THR A 57 2.89 -16.36 12.01
N PHE A 58 3.86 -16.36 11.08
CA PHE A 58 4.98 -15.44 11.08
C PHE A 58 4.54 -13.99 11.04
N CYS A 59 3.62 -13.63 10.13
CA CYS A 59 3.06 -12.28 10.05
C CYS A 59 2.39 -11.87 11.37
N ALA A 60 1.63 -12.76 11.99
CA ALA A 60 0.99 -12.51 13.28
C ALA A 60 2.00 -12.25 14.41
N ILE A 61 3.09 -13.04 14.48
CA ILE A 61 4.18 -12.87 15.45
C ILE A 61 4.92 -11.54 15.20
N ALA A 62 5.28 -11.26 13.94
CA ALA A 62 5.99 -10.04 13.58
C ALA A 62 5.17 -8.78 13.93
N ILE A 63 3.86 -8.79 13.64
CA ILE A 63 2.95 -7.70 13.98
C ILE A 63 2.80 -7.54 15.48
N SER A 64 2.60 -8.65 16.20
CA SER A 64 2.49 -8.61 17.65
C SER A 64 3.76 -7.99 18.26
N THR A 65 4.93 -8.33 17.73
CA THR A 65 6.22 -7.77 18.14
C THR A 65 6.31 -6.28 17.81
N ILE A 66 5.97 -5.87 16.59
CA ILE A 66 5.94 -4.47 16.17
C ILE A 66 4.95 -3.67 17.03
N PHE A 67 3.76 -4.25 17.28
CA PHE A 67 2.75 -3.65 18.14
C PHE A 67 3.27 -3.45 19.56
N PHE A 68 3.89 -4.47 20.15
CA PHE A 68 4.45 -4.41 21.51
C PHE A 68 5.55 -3.35 21.61
N ILE A 69 6.51 -3.33 20.66
CA ILE A 69 7.60 -2.34 20.64
C ILE A 69 7.08 -0.91 20.43
N ASN A 70 5.97 -0.74 19.71
CA ASN A 70 5.45 0.56 19.31
C ASN A 70 4.08 0.89 19.92
N LYS A 71 3.68 0.21 21.00
CA LYS A 71 2.38 0.34 21.67
C LYS A 71 1.86 1.78 21.79
N TYR A 72 2.74 2.72 22.18
CA TYR A 72 2.36 4.13 22.32
C TYR A 72 1.96 4.80 21.01
N TYR A 73 2.50 4.36 19.87
CA TYR A 73 2.21 4.95 18.58
C TYR A 73 0.97 4.37 17.94
N VAL A 74 0.75 3.06 18.07
CA VAL A 74 -0.41 2.39 17.49
C VAL A 74 -1.69 2.74 18.23
N LEU A 75 -1.64 2.82 19.57
CA LEU A 75 -2.81 3.05 20.41
C LEU A 75 -3.05 4.52 20.81
N ASP A 76 -2.13 5.44 20.46
CA ASP A 76 -2.28 6.84 20.84
C ASP A 76 -3.41 7.53 20.08
N ASN A 77 -4.59 7.54 20.69
CA ASN A 77 -5.81 8.20 20.19
C ASN A 77 -5.93 9.66 20.66
N GLN A 78 -4.82 10.35 20.99
CA GLN A 78 -4.88 11.74 21.52
C GLN A 78 -5.48 12.75 20.52
N ILE A 79 -5.52 12.43 19.23
CA ILE A 79 -6.20 13.24 18.22
C ILE A 79 -7.63 12.73 18.08
N GLN A 80 -8.62 13.58 18.42
CA GLN A 80 -10.01 13.26 18.18
C GLN A 80 -10.26 13.01 16.69
N LYS A 81 -10.62 11.78 16.36
CA LYS A 81 -10.88 11.38 14.97
C LYS A 81 -12.29 11.78 14.53
N GLU A 82 -12.43 12.19 13.27
CA GLU A 82 -13.76 12.41 12.72
C GLU A 82 -14.54 11.11 12.59
N LYS A 83 -15.86 11.19 12.68
CA LYS A 83 -16.74 10.04 12.45
C LYS A 83 -16.76 9.70 10.94
N MET A 84 -16.45 8.46 10.60
CA MET A 84 -16.67 7.93 9.26
C MET A 84 -18.17 7.70 9.04
N THR A 85 -18.66 8.16 7.90
CA THR A 85 -20.04 7.89 7.44
C THR A 85 -20.00 7.11 6.14
N PRO A 86 -21.05 6.39 5.74
CA PRO A 86 -21.07 5.62 4.50
C PRO A 86 -20.69 6.47 3.26
N ILE A 87 -21.19 7.70 3.17
CA ILE A 87 -20.86 8.59 2.05
C ILE A 87 -19.39 9.04 2.05
N LYS A 88 -18.79 9.25 3.23
CA LYS A 88 -17.36 9.56 3.36
C LYS A 88 -16.53 8.34 3.01
N PHE A 89 -16.95 7.14 3.42
CA PHE A 89 -16.29 5.90 3.07
C PHE A 89 -16.29 5.70 1.56
N LEU A 90 -17.45 5.76 0.90
CA LEU A 90 -17.58 5.66 -0.55
C LEU A 90 -16.68 6.68 -1.26
N LYS A 91 -16.68 7.95 -0.79
CA LYS A 91 -15.81 8.99 -1.32
C LYS A 91 -14.35 8.58 -1.29
N TYR A 92 -13.79 8.17 -0.16
CA TYR A 92 -12.37 7.88 -0.04
C TYR A 92 -11.99 6.56 -0.70
N PHE A 93 -12.86 5.56 -0.68
CA PHE A 93 -12.68 4.33 -1.42
C PHE A 93 -12.58 4.60 -2.94
N SER A 94 -13.52 5.36 -3.48
CA SER A 94 -13.50 5.74 -4.90
C SER A 94 -12.31 6.63 -5.25
N THR A 95 -11.94 7.60 -4.38
CA THR A 95 -10.76 8.45 -4.58
C THR A 95 -9.48 7.62 -4.57
N MET A 96 -9.39 6.56 -3.76
CA MET A 96 -8.24 5.66 -3.71
C MET A 96 -8.06 4.92 -5.04
N ILE A 97 -9.13 4.37 -5.60
CA ILE A 97 -9.11 3.72 -6.93
C ILE A 97 -8.67 4.73 -8.01
N THR A 98 -9.19 5.95 -7.96
CA THR A 98 -8.78 7.01 -8.90
C THR A 98 -7.29 7.32 -8.79
N PHE A 99 -6.75 7.43 -7.58
CA PHE A 99 -5.33 7.71 -7.36
C PHE A 99 -4.47 6.53 -7.81
N MET A 100 -4.89 5.29 -7.56
CA MET A 100 -4.21 4.11 -8.09
C MET A 100 -4.08 4.19 -9.61
N ILE A 101 -5.16 4.47 -10.33
CA ILE A 101 -5.16 4.59 -11.80
C ILE A 101 -4.27 5.75 -12.27
N LEU A 102 -4.39 6.93 -11.66
CA LEU A 102 -3.57 8.09 -12.01
C LEU A 102 -2.08 7.79 -11.86
N PHE A 103 -1.71 7.08 -10.80
CA PHE A 103 -0.32 6.71 -10.54
C PHE A 103 0.15 5.49 -11.35
N THR A 104 -0.75 4.76 -12.01
CA THR A 104 -0.41 3.71 -12.98
C THR A 104 0.05 4.31 -14.33
N ILE A 105 -0.40 5.51 -14.68
CA ILE A 105 -0.06 6.14 -15.96
C ILE A 105 1.47 6.23 -16.19
N PRO A 106 2.30 6.71 -15.24
CA PRO A 106 3.75 6.73 -15.41
C PRO A 106 4.34 5.34 -15.68
N VAL A 107 3.81 4.29 -15.04
CA VAL A 107 4.27 2.90 -15.26
C VAL A 107 4.01 2.49 -16.69
N ILE A 108 2.79 2.72 -17.19
CA ILE A 108 2.42 2.40 -18.58
C ILE A 108 3.34 3.11 -19.57
N VAL A 109 3.60 4.40 -19.36
CA VAL A 109 4.48 5.19 -20.24
C VAL A 109 5.91 4.65 -20.23
N ILE A 110 6.45 4.34 -19.05
CA ILE A 110 7.79 3.79 -18.92
C ILE A 110 7.87 2.41 -19.58
N ASP A 111 6.88 1.55 -19.35
CA ASP A 111 6.79 0.21 -19.93
C ASP A 111 6.74 0.24 -21.48
N MET A 112 5.95 1.17 -22.04
CA MET A 112 5.91 1.39 -23.48
C MET A 112 7.27 1.79 -24.05
N ILE A 113 8.05 2.57 -23.33
CA ILE A 113 9.43 2.94 -23.74
C ILE A 113 10.34 1.73 -23.64
N LEU A 114 10.31 0.97 -22.55
CA LEU A 114 11.15 -0.17 -22.30
C LEU A 114 10.91 -1.32 -23.27
N LYS A 115 9.68 -1.50 -23.76
CA LYS A 115 9.34 -2.49 -24.78
C LYS A 115 10.10 -2.28 -26.10
N ASN A 116 10.48 -1.05 -26.44
CA ASN A 116 11.34 -0.79 -27.59
C ASN A 116 12.78 -1.34 -27.41
N PHE A 117 13.17 -1.64 -26.16
CA PHE A 117 14.45 -2.24 -25.82
C PHE A 117 14.33 -3.73 -25.44
N GLY A 118 13.17 -4.35 -25.70
CA GLY A 118 12.90 -5.75 -25.35
C GLY A 118 12.76 -6.01 -23.84
N LEU A 119 12.36 -5.00 -23.07
CA LEU A 119 12.18 -5.09 -21.61
C LEU A 119 10.74 -4.72 -21.23
N THR A 120 10.22 -5.27 -20.14
CA THR A 120 8.94 -4.90 -19.58
C THR A 120 8.98 -4.80 -18.06
N LEU A 121 8.25 -3.81 -17.50
CA LEU A 121 7.97 -3.67 -16.07
C LEU A 121 6.70 -4.41 -15.66
N MET A 122 5.89 -4.77 -16.66
CA MET A 122 4.60 -5.45 -16.50
C MET A 122 4.79 -6.97 -16.63
N SER A 123 5.88 -7.51 -16.09
CA SER A 123 6.00 -8.94 -15.92
C SER A 123 4.79 -9.45 -15.16
N VAL A 124 4.31 -10.63 -15.51
CA VAL A 124 3.22 -11.30 -14.79
C VAL A 124 3.67 -11.38 -13.32
N SER A 125 3.23 -10.41 -12.54
CA SER A 125 3.51 -10.39 -11.12
C SER A 125 2.73 -11.54 -10.51
N PRO A 126 3.30 -12.28 -9.55
CA PRO A 126 2.51 -13.21 -8.73
C PRO A 126 1.25 -12.58 -8.13
N ALA A 127 1.21 -11.25 -8.05
CA ALA A 127 0.02 -10.49 -7.65
C ALA A 127 -1.12 -10.47 -8.70
N ASN A 128 -0.90 -11.02 -9.89
CA ASN A 128 -1.95 -11.23 -10.91
C ASN A 128 -2.44 -12.68 -10.92
N GLU A 129 -1.79 -13.58 -10.18
CA GLU A 129 -2.31 -14.91 -9.91
C GLU A 129 -3.22 -14.79 -8.69
N PHE A 130 -4.51 -15.15 -8.90
CA PHE A 130 -5.48 -15.20 -7.81
C PHE A 130 -5.08 -16.30 -6.83
N SER A 131 -5.50 -16.12 -5.59
CA SER A 131 -5.19 -17.05 -4.52
C SER A 131 -5.71 -18.45 -4.87
N ASP A 132 -4.80 -19.39 -5.12
CA ASP A 132 -5.13 -20.78 -5.43
C ASP A 132 -5.54 -21.57 -4.19
N SER A 133 -5.34 -21.02 -3.00
CA SER A 133 -5.66 -21.62 -1.73
C SER A 133 -6.42 -20.67 -0.79
N VAL A 134 -7.14 -21.23 0.17
CA VAL A 134 -7.82 -20.44 1.21
C VAL A 134 -6.80 -19.65 2.06
N THR A 135 -5.62 -20.20 2.29
CA THR A 135 -4.56 -19.52 3.05
C THR A 135 -4.00 -18.32 2.30
N ASP A 136 -3.80 -18.43 0.99
CA ASP A 136 -3.35 -17.32 0.14
C ASP A 136 -4.40 -16.22 0.11
N PHE A 137 -5.67 -16.58 -0.11
CA PHE A 137 -6.78 -15.63 -0.02
C PHE A 137 -6.78 -14.89 1.32
N LEU A 138 -6.71 -15.60 2.43
CA LEU A 138 -6.68 -14.98 3.75
C LEU A 138 -5.48 -14.04 3.92
N TYR A 139 -4.32 -14.42 3.37
CA TYR A 139 -3.14 -13.58 3.42
C TYR A 139 -3.28 -12.34 2.54
N VAL A 140 -3.56 -12.50 1.26
CA VAL A 140 -3.59 -11.39 0.29
C VAL A 140 -4.75 -10.43 0.55
N ALA A 141 -5.94 -10.97 0.85
CA ALA A 141 -7.14 -10.16 1.01
C ALA A 141 -7.27 -9.52 2.40
N ILE A 142 -6.78 -10.16 3.45
CA ILE A 142 -7.11 -9.77 4.84
C ILE A 142 -5.86 -9.50 5.66
N ILE A 143 -5.02 -10.52 5.88
CA ILE A 143 -3.92 -10.44 6.85
C ILE A 143 -2.81 -9.51 6.37
N GLY A 144 -2.40 -9.61 5.10
CA GLY A 144 -1.41 -8.73 4.49
C GLY A 144 -1.80 -7.25 4.63
N PRO A 145 -2.98 -6.82 4.15
CA PRO A 145 -3.48 -5.46 4.34
C PRO A 145 -3.51 -4.99 5.78
N ILE A 146 -3.93 -5.84 6.74
CA ILE A 146 -3.91 -5.48 8.17
C ILE A 146 -2.47 -5.22 8.63
N CYS A 147 -1.54 -6.11 8.26
CA CYS A 147 -0.13 -6.01 8.58
C CYS A 147 0.47 -4.71 8.04
N GLU A 148 0.24 -4.44 6.80
CA GLU A 148 0.74 -3.26 6.10
C GLU A 148 0.21 -1.97 6.74
N GLU A 149 -1.09 -1.90 7.05
CA GLU A 149 -1.64 -0.72 7.71
C GLU A 149 -1.06 -0.52 9.11
N ILE A 150 -0.82 -1.58 9.88
CA ILE A 150 -0.16 -1.49 11.20
C ILE A 150 1.27 -0.96 11.04
N ILE A 151 2.02 -1.44 10.06
CA ILE A 151 3.41 -1.03 9.82
C ILE A 151 3.47 0.42 9.31
N PHE A 152 2.75 0.71 8.22
CA PHE A 152 2.90 1.98 7.53
C PHE A 152 2.08 3.10 8.17
N ARG A 153 0.86 2.85 8.64
CA ARG A 153 -0.03 3.88 9.23
C ARG A 153 0.05 3.87 10.75
N GLY A 154 0.02 2.71 11.37
CA GLY A 154 0.11 2.56 12.82
C GLY A 154 1.48 2.91 13.38
N MET A 155 2.57 2.52 12.72
CA MET A 155 3.93 2.73 13.21
C MET A 155 4.62 3.92 12.52
N LEU A 156 4.86 3.84 11.20
CA LEU A 156 5.67 4.84 10.49
C LEU A 156 4.99 6.20 10.46
N GLN A 157 3.79 6.27 9.90
CA GLN A 157 3.05 7.53 9.77
C GLN A 157 2.79 8.14 11.14
N LYS A 158 2.25 7.36 12.09
CA LYS A 158 1.91 7.84 13.42
C LYS A 158 3.11 8.42 14.17
N ARG A 159 4.28 7.79 14.04
CA ARG A 159 5.52 8.29 14.63
C ARG A 159 5.96 9.63 14.05
N LEU A 160 5.73 9.84 12.75
CA LEU A 160 6.12 11.05 12.03
C LEU A 160 5.07 12.17 12.10
N GLU A 161 3.80 11.87 12.41
CA GLU A 161 2.70 12.85 12.50
C GLU A 161 2.98 13.99 13.49
N LYS A 162 3.72 13.72 14.57
CA LYS A 162 4.11 14.75 15.54
C LYS A 162 5.01 15.84 14.96
N TYR A 163 5.64 15.60 13.81
CA TYR A 163 6.47 16.56 13.10
C TYR A 163 5.69 17.29 11.99
N SER A 164 4.88 16.60 11.26
CA SER A 164 3.94 17.12 10.26
C SER A 164 3.06 15.98 9.73
N PRO A 165 1.73 16.09 9.82
CA PRO A 165 0.84 15.07 9.26
C PRO A 165 1.05 14.88 7.75
N VAL A 166 1.23 15.97 7.00
CA VAL A 166 1.44 15.91 5.54
C VAL A 166 2.71 15.14 5.19
N ILE A 167 3.83 15.48 5.85
CA ILE A 167 5.10 14.79 5.64
C ILE A 167 4.99 13.31 6.02
N ALA A 168 4.31 13.01 7.13
CA ALA A 168 4.10 11.65 7.59
C ALA A 168 3.32 10.81 6.57
N ILE A 169 2.24 11.36 6.00
CA ILE A 169 1.43 10.70 4.97
C ILE A 169 2.27 10.45 3.70
N ILE A 170 2.99 11.47 3.21
CA ILE A 170 3.82 11.35 2.00
C ILE A 170 4.90 10.28 2.20
N ILE A 171 5.63 10.31 3.32
CA ILE A 171 6.69 9.34 3.60
C ILE A 171 6.12 7.93 3.74
N SER A 172 5.00 7.79 4.44
CA SER A 172 4.33 6.49 4.59
C SER A 172 3.85 5.94 3.25
N ALA A 173 3.30 6.79 2.37
CA ALA A 173 2.86 6.39 1.05
C ALA A 173 4.03 5.98 0.14
N LEU A 174 5.13 6.75 0.15
CA LEU A 174 6.35 6.41 -0.59
C LEU A 174 6.94 5.07 -0.12
N ALA A 175 7.04 4.89 1.20
CA ALA A 175 7.55 3.65 1.78
C ALA A 175 6.65 2.45 1.45
N PHE A 176 5.33 2.64 1.49
CA PHE A 176 4.34 1.63 1.16
C PHE A 176 4.46 1.18 -0.31
N GLY A 177 4.57 2.13 -1.25
CA GLY A 177 4.78 1.78 -2.66
C GLY A 177 6.10 1.05 -2.89
N VAL A 178 7.21 1.56 -2.34
CA VAL A 178 8.54 0.93 -2.49
C VAL A 178 8.59 -0.46 -1.87
N TYR A 179 7.86 -0.70 -0.76
CA TYR A 179 7.79 -1.99 -0.09
C TYR A 179 7.32 -3.14 -1.00
N HIS A 180 6.50 -2.86 -1.99
CA HIS A 180 6.02 -3.87 -2.94
C HIS A 180 7.13 -4.46 -3.83
N GLY A 181 8.30 -3.81 -3.93
CA GLY A 181 9.48 -4.36 -4.61
C GLY A 181 9.26 -4.70 -6.10
N ASN A 182 8.25 -4.14 -6.74
CA ASN A 182 7.90 -4.36 -8.14
C ASN A 182 7.57 -3.01 -8.79
N PHE A 183 8.24 -2.67 -9.87
CA PHE A 183 8.06 -1.38 -10.55
C PHE A 183 6.63 -1.16 -11.04
N GLY A 184 5.93 -2.21 -11.48
CA GLY A 184 4.53 -2.15 -11.86
C GLY A 184 3.60 -1.72 -10.73
N GLN A 185 3.97 -2.02 -9.49
CA GLN A 185 3.16 -1.74 -8.29
C GLN A 185 3.63 -0.50 -7.51
N ILE A 186 4.91 -0.11 -7.59
CA ILE A 186 5.46 1.00 -6.79
C ILE A 186 4.61 2.27 -6.91
N PHE A 187 4.38 2.74 -8.11
CA PHE A 187 3.64 4.00 -8.32
C PHE A 187 2.16 3.89 -7.95
N PRO A 188 1.39 2.89 -8.42
CA PRO A 188 -0.01 2.72 -8.03
C PRO A 188 -0.18 2.63 -6.51
N MET A 189 0.72 1.92 -5.82
CA MET A 189 0.66 1.77 -4.37
C MET A 189 1.05 3.05 -3.62
N ILE A 190 1.88 3.93 -4.20
CA ILE A 190 2.07 5.29 -3.67
C ILE A 190 0.74 6.05 -3.72
N GLY A 191 0.04 6.02 -4.86
CA GLY A 191 -1.27 6.66 -5.01
C GLY A 191 -2.29 6.16 -3.99
N THR A 192 -2.45 4.84 -3.87
CA THR A 192 -3.27 4.17 -2.86
C THR A 192 -2.84 4.58 -1.44
N GLY A 193 -1.54 4.55 -1.20
CA GLY A 193 -0.93 4.89 0.08
C GLY A 193 -1.22 6.30 0.58
N LEU A 194 -1.31 7.29 -0.31
CA LEU A 194 -1.67 8.67 0.02
C LEU A 194 -3.08 8.76 0.60
N ILE A 195 -4.04 8.06 0.00
CA ILE A 195 -5.43 8.09 0.44
C ILE A 195 -5.61 7.30 1.73
N LEU A 196 -5.03 6.11 1.85
CA LEU A 196 -5.04 5.32 3.08
C LEU A 196 -4.41 6.09 4.24
N GLY A 197 -3.28 6.77 3.98
CA GLY A 197 -2.63 7.63 4.97
C GLY A 197 -3.50 8.80 5.42
N TYR A 198 -4.23 9.43 4.51
CA TYR A 198 -5.19 10.47 4.85
C TYR A 198 -6.36 9.93 5.67
N VAL A 199 -6.91 8.77 5.30
CA VAL A 199 -7.99 8.09 6.02
C VAL A 199 -7.52 7.74 7.45
N ALA A 200 -6.34 7.16 7.60
CA ALA A 200 -5.76 6.84 8.91
C ALA A 200 -5.58 8.09 9.77
N HIS A 201 -5.09 9.19 9.19
CA HIS A 201 -4.92 10.45 9.89
C HIS A 201 -6.26 11.02 10.38
N LYS A 202 -7.25 11.09 9.50
CA LYS A 202 -8.50 11.81 9.76
C LYS A 202 -9.54 10.97 10.50
N TYR A 203 -9.64 9.67 10.18
CA TYR A 203 -10.69 8.78 10.68
C TYR A 203 -10.15 7.66 11.58
N GLY A 204 -8.84 7.44 11.59
CA GLY A 204 -8.15 6.44 12.41
C GLY A 204 -7.74 5.19 11.63
N LEU A 205 -6.78 4.47 12.21
CA LEU A 205 -6.18 3.27 11.63
C LEU A 205 -7.21 2.20 11.24
N LYS A 206 -8.25 2.01 12.06
CA LYS A 206 -9.33 1.05 11.78
C LYS A 206 -9.96 1.27 10.40
N TRP A 207 -10.22 2.52 10.03
CA TRP A 207 -10.87 2.82 8.75
C TRP A 207 -9.91 2.68 7.57
N SER A 208 -8.63 2.92 7.76
CA SER A 208 -7.61 2.61 6.76
C SER A 208 -7.53 1.09 6.52
N ILE A 209 -7.50 0.28 7.59
CA ILE A 209 -7.54 -1.18 7.50
C ILE A 209 -8.79 -1.64 6.74
N VAL A 210 -9.99 -1.19 7.16
CA VAL A 210 -11.24 -1.59 6.49
C VAL A 210 -11.25 -1.23 5.02
N THR A 211 -10.74 -0.04 4.66
CA THR A 211 -10.67 0.41 3.26
C THR A 211 -9.71 -0.46 2.45
N HIS A 212 -8.56 -0.81 3.01
CA HIS A 212 -7.54 -1.60 2.34
C HIS A 212 -7.97 -3.07 2.18
N VAL A 213 -8.45 -3.69 3.27
CA VAL A 213 -9.01 -5.06 3.24
C VAL A 213 -10.14 -5.17 2.21
N LEU A 214 -11.08 -4.23 2.22
CA LEU A 214 -12.19 -4.26 1.26
C LEU A 214 -11.71 -4.10 -0.18
N TYR A 215 -10.69 -3.28 -0.41
CA TYR A 215 -10.09 -3.13 -1.73
C TYR A 215 -9.47 -4.45 -2.20
N ASN A 216 -8.60 -5.07 -1.40
CA ASN A 216 -7.95 -6.32 -1.78
C ASN A 216 -8.96 -7.46 -1.93
N THR A 217 -9.95 -7.57 -1.03
CA THR A 217 -10.97 -8.62 -1.11
C THR A 217 -11.85 -8.46 -2.34
N VAL A 218 -12.37 -7.25 -2.60
CA VAL A 218 -13.37 -7.05 -3.66
C VAL A 218 -12.69 -6.82 -5.01
N ILE A 219 -11.71 -5.94 -5.08
CA ILE A 219 -11.08 -5.55 -6.34
C ILE A 219 -9.94 -6.50 -6.71
N GLY A 220 -9.18 -7.01 -5.73
CA GLY A 220 -8.14 -8.00 -5.96
C GLY A 220 -8.71 -9.38 -6.22
N GLU A 221 -9.26 -10.01 -5.19
CA GLU A 221 -9.56 -11.43 -5.18
C GLU A 221 -10.91 -11.81 -5.79
N LEU A 222 -12.02 -11.14 -5.38
CA LEU A 222 -13.35 -11.54 -5.82
C LEU A 222 -13.56 -11.41 -7.34
N PHE A 223 -13.04 -10.34 -7.94
CA PHE A 223 -13.11 -10.18 -9.39
C PHE A 223 -12.23 -11.18 -10.13
N GLY A 224 -11.11 -11.57 -9.53
CA GLY A 224 -10.25 -12.58 -10.09
C GLY A 224 -10.89 -13.96 -10.11
N LEU A 225 -11.40 -14.39 -8.97
CA LEU A 225 -12.17 -15.66 -8.89
C LEU A 225 -13.34 -15.69 -9.87
N LEU A 226 -14.03 -14.56 -10.04
CA LEU A 226 -15.13 -14.47 -11.00
C LEU A 226 -14.63 -14.62 -12.44
N SER A 227 -13.50 -14.02 -12.80
CA SER A 227 -12.88 -14.16 -14.11
C SER A 227 -12.49 -15.61 -14.39
N ASP A 228 -11.84 -16.28 -13.44
CA ASP A 228 -11.44 -17.69 -13.54
C ASP A 228 -12.62 -18.63 -13.72
N VAL A 229 -13.69 -18.46 -12.93
CA VAL A 229 -14.90 -19.30 -13.03
C VAL A 229 -15.58 -19.12 -14.39
N LEU A 230 -15.60 -17.91 -14.90
CA LEU A 230 -16.19 -17.62 -16.21
C LEU A 230 -15.32 -18.17 -17.34
N GLU A 231 -14.00 -18.09 -17.23
CA GLU A 231 -13.05 -18.61 -18.23
C GLU A 231 -13.12 -20.14 -18.36
N LYS A 232 -13.27 -20.85 -17.25
CA LYS A 232 -13.41 -22.31 -17.22
C LYS A 232 -14.73 -22.84 -17.80
N ASN A 233 -15.77 -22.01 -17.89
CA ASN A 233 -17.14 -22.43 -18.28
C ASN A 233 -17.62 -21.94 -19.63
N GLY A 234 -16.80 -21.33 -20.46
CA GLY A 234 -17.29 -20.68 -21.66
C GLY A 234 -16.43 -20.81 -22.93
N ASP A 235 -16.99 -20.35 -24.06
CA ASP A 235 -16.35 -20.36 -25.38
C ASP A 235 -15.26 -19.29 -25.51
N GLU A 236 -14.10 -19.67 -26.08
CA GLU A 236 -12.88 -18.85 -26.22
C GLU A 236 -13.07 -17.47 -26.87
N PHE A 237 -14.13 -17.22 -27.61
CA PHE A 237 -14.32 -15.99 -28.38
C PHE A 237 -15.12 -14.89 -27.67
N VAL A 238 -16.11 -15.26 -26.85
CA VAL A 238 -17.03 -14.29 -26.20
C VAL A 238 -16.57 -13.94 -24.77
N LEU A 239 -15.83 -14.82 -24.15
CA LEU A 239 -15.40 -14.77 -22.76
C LEU A 239 -14.51 -13.58 -22.38
N PRO A 240 -13.45 -13.19 -23.14
CA PRO A 240 -12.61 -12.07 -22.74
C PRO A 240 -13.40 -10.77 -22.57
N LEU A 241 -14.44 -10.58 -23.41
CA LEU A 241 -15.27 -9.38 -23.36
C LEU A 241 -16.24 -9.41 -22.17
N ILE A 242 -16.82 -10.56 -21.84
CA ILE A 242 -17.78 -10.70 -20.73
C ILE A 242 -17.06 -10.69 -19.39
N ASN A 243 -15.88 -11.32 -19.28
CA ASN A 243 -15.13 -11.45 -18.03
C ASN A 243 -14.48 -10.14 -17.61
N GLN A 244 -13.91 -9.39 -18.55
CA GLN A 244 -13.24 -8.11 -18.26
C GLN A 244 -14.23 -6.95 -18.13
N THR A 245 -15.39 -7.03 -18.76
CA THR A 245 -16.36 -5.92 -18.80
C THR A 245 -16.93 -5.56 -17.42
N PRO A 246 -17.37 -6.49 -16.55
CA PRO A 246 -17.87 -6.14 -15.23
C PRO A 246 -16.78 -5.52 -14.33
N PHE A 247 -15.55 -6.04 -14.39
CA PHE A 247 -14.41 -5.49 -13.67
C PHE A 247 -14.07 -4.08 -14.17
N ALA A 248 -13.87 -3.92 -15.47
CA ALA A 248 -13.59 -2.63 -16.08
C ALA A 248 -14.70 -1.61 -15.80
N PHE A 249 -15.97 -2.02 -15.87
CA PHE A 249 -17.12 -1.17 -15.54
C PHE A 249 -17.09 -0.74 -14.07
N THR A 250 -16.81 -1.66 -13.15
CA THR A 250 -16.73 -1.36 -11.73
C THR A 250 -15.60 -0.37 -11.42
N ILE A 251 -14.41 -0.60 -11.97
CA ILE A 251 -13.26 0.31 -11.83
C ILE A 251 -13.59 1.69 -12.43
N MET A 252 -14.19 1.71 -13.61
CA MET A 252 -14.61 2.95 -14.27
C MET A 252 -15.64 3.71 -13.44
N LEU A 253 -16.64 3.03 -12.87
CA LEU A 253 -17.66 3.63 -12.02
C LEU A 253 -17.03 4.26 -10.77
N PHE A 254 -16.19 3.54 -10.05
CA PHE A 254 -15.50 4.08 -8.87
C PHE A 254 -14.55 5.23 -9.25
N THR A 255 -13.87 5.13 -10.38
CA THR A 255 -13.01 6.21 -10.88
C THR A 255 -13.82 7.46 -11.16
N PHE A 256 -14.97 7.34 -11.84
CA PHE A 256 -15.87 8.46 -12.11
C PHE A 256 -16.37 9.12 -10.82
N ILE A 257 -16.81 8.31 -9.85
CA ILE A 257 -17.22 8.79 -8.52
C ILE A 257 -16.06 9.50 -7.82
N GLY A 258 -14.86 8.96 -7.88
CA GLY A 258 -13.67 9.55 -7.26
C GLY A 258 -13.30 10.89 -7.90
N VAL A 259 -13.28 10.97 -9.23
CA VAL A 259 -13.06 12.22 -9.99
C VAL A 259 -14.09 13.26 -9.61
N PHE A 260 -15.38 12.88 -9.52
CA PHE A 260 -16.45 13.78 -9.08
C PHE A 260 -16.16 14.38 -7.69
N PHE A 261 -15.75 13.57 -6.72
CA PHE A 261 -15.44 14.06 -5.38
C PHE A 261 -14.19 14.93 -5.36
N ILE A 262 -13.16 14.62 -6.15
CA ILE A 262 -11.95 15.42 -6.28
C ILE A 262 -12.31 16.78 -6.88
N ALA A 263 -13.02 16.81 -8.00
CA ALA A 263 -13.45 18.03 -8.66
C ALA A 263 -14.30 18.93 -7.72
N LYS A 264 -15.25 18.31 -7.01
CA LYS A 264 -16.06 19.03 -6.01
C LYS A 264 -15.21 19.67 -4.89
N HIS A 265 -14.11 19.02 -4.48
CA HIS A 265 -13.19 19.55 -3.48
C HIS A 265 -12.39 20.74 -4.01
N ILE A 266 -11.87 20.61 -5.24
CA ILE A 266 -11.12 21.68 -5.92
C ILE A 266 -12.01 22.90 -6.11
N ILE A 267 -13.23 22.74 -6.64
CA ILE A 267 -14.18 23.82 -6.88
C ILE A 267 -14.54 24.57 -5.58
N LYS A 268 -14.63 23.82 -4.44
CA LYS A 268 -14.91 24.42 -3.14
C LYS A 268 -13.68 25.02 -2.44
N GLY A 269 -12.50 25.00 -3.07
CA GLY A 269 -11.25 25.44 -2.45
C GLY A 269 -10.83 24.61 -1.22
N GLN A 270 -11.39 23.42 -1.06
CA GLN A 270 -11.15 22.55 0.09
C GLN A 270 -9.96 21.63 -0.18
N ILE A 271 -8.77 22.22 -0.38
CA ILE A 271 -7.55 21.42 -0.58
C ILE A 271 -7.14 20.81 0.76
N PRO A 272 -7.06 19.46 0.86
CA PRO A 272 -6.57 18.83 2.08
C PRO A 272 -5.20 19.38 2.48
N PHE A 273 -5.04 19.73 3.75
CA PHE A 273 -3.78 20.23 4.31
C PHE A 273 -3.30 21.62 3.82
N SER A 274 -4.17 22.44 3.19
CA SER A 274 -3.81 23.81 2.81
C SER A 274 -3.23 24.65 3.97
N ASP A 275 -3.66 24.35 5.20
CA ASP A 275 -3.23 25.07 6.42
C ASP A 275 -1.88 24.59 6.96
N TYR A 276 -1.31 23.52 6.40
CA TYR A 276 -0.04 22.95 6.86
C TYR A 276 1.14 23.46 6.04
N LYS A 277 1.99 24.29 6.62
CA LYS A 277 3.26 24.70 5.99
C LYS A 277 4.24 23.51 5.95
N VAL A 278 4.43 22.93 4.78
CA VAL A 278 5.40 21.86 4.56
C VAL A 278 6.80 22.46 4.42
N LYS A 279 7.72 22.11 5.33
CA LYS A 279 9.14 22.47 5.19
C LYS A 279 9.84 21.38 4.38
N ILE A 280 10.12 21.64 3.10
CA ILE A 280 10.81 20.73 2.18
C ILE A 280 12.11 20.14 2.78
N GLY A 281 12.86 20.93 3.55
CA GLY A 281 14.06 20.47 4.22
C GLY A 281 13.84 19.30 5.21
N LYS A 282 12.62 19.07 5.72
CA LYS A 282 12.31 17.88 6.53
C LYS A 282 12.13 16.66 5.65
N ILE A 283 11.50 16.79 4.47
CA ILE A 283 11.35 15.70 3.52
C ILE A 283 12.73 15.23 3.04
N LEU A 284 13.59 16.17 2.63
CA LEU A 284 14.96 15.84 2.20
C LEU A 284 15.78 15.08 3.25
N LYS A 285 15.51 15.29 4.53
CA LYS A 285 16.20 14.57 5.62
C LYS A 285 15.78 13.12 5.78
N VAL A 286 14.60 12.74 5.30
CA VAL A 286 14.22 11.31 5.23
C VAL A 286 15.11 10.62 4.20
N PHE A 287 15.26 11.21 3.02
CA PHE A 287 16.10 10.66 1.96
C PHE A 287 17.59 10.54 2.34
N THR A 288 18.05 11.29 3.31
CA THR A 288 19.41 11.21 3.87
C THR A 288 19.49 10.34 5.12
N SER A 289 18.42 9.71 5.57
CA SER A 289 18.44 8.79 6.70
C SER A 289 18.96 7.42 6.28
N VAL A 290 19.90 6.86 7.04
CA VAL A 290 20.53 5.58 6.70
C VAL A 290 19.50 4.46 6.61
N GLY A 291 18.54 4.40 7.55
CA GLY A 291 17.49 3.39 7.54
C GLY A 291 16.61 3.45 6.29
N PHE A 292 16.25 4.66 5.83
CA PHE A 292 15.49 4.82 4.58
C PHE A 292 16.33 4.41 3.36
N ILE A 293 17.59 4.79 3.31
CA ILE A 293 18.48 4.43 2.19
C ILE A 293 18.63 2.91 2.10
N VAL A 294 18.87 2.22 3.23
CA VAL A 294 18.97 0.75 3.26
C VAL A 294 17.67 0.10 2.80
N PHE A 295 16.53 0.58 3.31
CA PHE A 295 15.22 0.09 2.88
C PHE A 295 14.98 0.32 1.39
N LEU A 296 15.31 1.50 0.86
CA LEU A 296 15.18 1.84 -0.55
C LEU A 296 16.06 0.95 -1.43
N LEU A 297 17.34 0.78 -1.08
CA LEU A 297 18.27 -0.07 -1.83
C LEU A 297 17.80 -1.52 -1.89
N TYR A 298 17.36 -2.08 -0.76
CA TYR A 298 16.84 -3.44 -0.72
C TYR A 298 15.67 -3.64 -1.69
N ASN A 299 14.64 -2.79 -1.60
CA ASN A 299 13.46 -2.93 -2.46
C ASN A 299 13.73 -2.53 -3.93
N SER A 300 14.72 -1.67 -4.19
CA SER A 300 15.13 -1.36 -5.56
C SER A 300 15.84 -2.55 -6.22
N VAL A 301 16.66 -3.29 -5.48
CA VAL A 301 17.29 -4.51 -6.00
C VAL A 301 16.22 -5.55 -6.33
N THR A 302 15.26 -5.78 -5.46
CA THR A 302 14.15 -6.71 -5.75
C THR A 302 13.36 -6.29 -6.98
N ALA A 303 13.04 -5.00 -7.11
CA ALA A 303 12.32 -4.48 -8.28
C ALA A 303 13.10 -4.60 -9.59
N ILE A 304 14.42 -4.44 -9.57
CA ILE A 304 15.28 -4.61 -10.76
C ILE A 304 15.33 -6.08 -11.19
N LEU A 305 15.38 -7.00 -10.23
CA LEU A 305 15.40 -8.44 -10.51
C LEU A 305 14.11 -8.96 -11.16
N LEU A 306 13.01 -8.22 -11.00
CA LEU A 306 11.71 -8.51 -11.60
C LEU A 306 11.49 -7.86 -12.99
N ILE A 307 12.48 -7.20 -13.57
CA ILE A 307 12.42 -6.71 -14.96
C ILE A 307 12.64 -7.90 -15.89
N GLU A 308 11.66 -8.18 -16.74
CA GLU A 308 11.69 -9.30 -17.66
C GLU A 308 12.06 -8.86 -19.08
N LYS A 309 12.61 -9.80 -19.84
CA LYS A 309 12.79 -9.62 -21.28
C LYS A 309 11.50 -9.99 -21.99
N VAL A 310 11.05 -9.13 -22.88
CA VAL A 310 9.98 -9.44 -23.84
C VAL A 310 10.58 -10.36 -24.89
N ILE A 311 10.17 -11.63 -24.92
CA ILE A 311 10.56 -12.63 -25.92
C ILE A 311 9.78 -12.38 -27.21
#